data_a9df21769543190fea070c6c08eec65a
#
_entry.id   a9df21769543190fea070c6c08eec65a
#
_cell.length_a   1.000
_cell.length_b   1.000
_cell.length_c   1.000
_cell.angle_alpha   90.00
_cell.angle_beta   90.00
_cell.angle_gamma   90.00
#
_symmetry.space_group_name_H-M   'P 1'
#
loop_
_entity.id
_entity.type
_entity.pdbx_description
1 polymer ?
#
loop_
_entity_poly.entity_id
_entity_poly.type
_entity_poly.pdbx_seq_one_letter_code
_entity_poly.pdbx_strand_id
1 'polypeptide(L)'
;MMADHLDVVFIAKRTSKQIHFSKKWSKTETWIKCIILKYYRMVCSISCSVSLIFITGMIHFYNATTKSEIVKHYKNKLPRDLQIRYDKIARERMSISYYGYGLGVLLSLIIIFYNVKMNGKLMNNTSLICTVLTVSFFTNYFYYMLSPKTDWMLNHMNNPEQTKAWLQMYREMQFNYHLGLVLGIIAVGVLAFAFRC
;
A
#
# COMPACT_ATOMS: atom_id res chain seq x y z
N MET A 1 6.68 -1.68 79.12
CA MET A 1 5.67 -0.73 78.62
C MET A 1 6.27 0.47 77.90
N MET A 2 7.57 0.59 77.75
CA MET A 2 8.22 1.69 76.98
C MET A 2 8.89 1.24 75.67
N ALA A 3 9.02 -0.07 75.47
CA ALA A 3 9.63 -0.64 74.25
C ALA A 3 8.64 -0.74 73.07
N ASP A 4 7.37 -0.94 73.35
CA ASP A 4 6.35 -1.15 72.32
C ASP A 4 5.99 0.10 71.48
N HIS A 5 6.22 1.30 72.10
CA HIS A 5 5.90 2.56 71.39
C HIS A 5 6.93 2.98 70.34
N LEU A 6 8.18 2.53 70.47
CA LEU A 6 9.26 2.82 69.50
C LEU A 6 9.15 1.99 68.24
N ASP A 7 8.70 0.74 68.36
CA ASP A 7 8.54 -0.15 67.18
C ASP A 7 7.39 0.29 66.27
N VAL A 8 6.28 0.78 66.81
CA VAL A 8 5.14 1.26 66.01
C VAL A 8 5.50 2.53 65.25
N VAL A 9 6.31 3.44 65.82
CA VAL A 9 6.74 4.66 65.14
C VAL A 9 7.76 4.35 64.01
N PHE A 10 8.61 3.35 64.15
CA PHE A 10 9.58 2.92 63.15
C PHE A 10 8.90 2.21 61.98
N ILE A 11 7.89 1.38 62.26
CA ILE A 11 7.11 0.68 61.20
C ILE A 11 6.27 1.68 60.41
N ALA A 12 5.61 2.65 61.07
CA ALA A 12 4.83 3.70 60.38
C ALA A 12 5.70 4.60 59.48
N LYS A 13 6.93 4.92 59.89
CA LYS A 13 7.88 5.72 59.09
C LYS A 13 8.44 4.94 57.91
N ARG A 14 8.59 3.61 58.02
CA ARG A 14 9.05 2.74 56.93
C ARG A 14 7.96 2.54 55.88
N THR A 15 6.72 2.32 56.29
CA THR A 15 5.56 2.20 55.39
C THR A 15 5.26 3.51 54.66
N SER A 16 5.36 4.66 55.32
CA SER A 16 5.17 5.98 54.70
C SER A 16 6.23 6.27 53.63
N LYS A 17 7.52 5.92 53.85
CA LYS A 17 8.57 6.04 52.83
C LYS A 17 8.36 5.09 51.64
N GLN A 18 7.91 3.86 51.89
CA GLN A 18 7.62 2.90 50.83
C GLN A 18 6.42 3.32 49.95
N ILE A 19 5.36 3.86 50.57
CA ILE A 19 4.18 4.38 49.87
C ILE A 19 4.54 5.62 49.03
N HIS A 20 5.39 6.50 49.54
CA HIS A 20 5.84 7.68 48.78
C HIS A 20 6.78 7.31 47.62
N PHE A 21 7.62 6.30 47.77
CA PHE A 21 8.48 5.78 46.72
C PHE A 21 7.67 5.07 45.64
N SER A 22 6.69 4.23 46.05
CA SER A 22 5.76 3.57 45.10
C SER A 22 4.92 4.56 44.31
N LYS A 23 4.43 5.64 44.95
CA LYS A 23 3.65 6.70 44.27
C LYS A 23 4.49 7.52 43.30
N LYS A 24 5.79 7.71 43.56
CA LYS A 24 6.70 8.40 42.64
C LYS A 24 7.01 7.55 41.41
N TRP A 25 7.16 6.25 41.56
CA TRP A 25 7.36 5.31 40.45
C TRP A 25 6.11 5.23 39.52
N SER A 26 4.94 5.15 40.10
CA SER A 26 3.68 5.16 39.36
C SER A 26 3.49 6.41 38.50
N LYS A 27 3.89 7.59 38.99
CA LYS A 27 3.85 8.84 38.21
C LYS A 27 4.85 8.81 37.04
N THR A 28 6.05 8.30 37.26
CA THR A 28 7.08 8.24 36.19
C THR A 28 6.69 7.27 35.09
N GLU A 29 6.11 6.12 35.44
CA GLU A 29 5.59 5.17 34.44
C GLU A 29 4.43 5.76 33.63
N THR A 30 3.52 6.51 34.23
CA THR A 30 2.43 7.18 33.53
C THR A 30 2.94 8.27 32.58
N TRP A 31 3.97 9.04 32.96
CA TRP A 31 4.60 10.03 32.10
C TRP A 31 5.33 9.40 30.91
N ILE A 32 6.09 8.32 31.16
CA ILE A 32 6.79 7.58 30.09
C ILE A 32 5.77 6.98 29.11
N LYS A 33 4.71 6.35 29.61
CA LYS A 33 3.63 5.84 28.75
C LYS A 33 2.95 6.93 27.92
N CYS A 34 2.71 8.10 28.52
CA CYS A 34 2.10 9.22 27.82
C CYS A 34 3.02 9.77 26.71
N ILE A 35 4.32 9.89 26.96
CA ILE A 35 5.32 10.31 25.96
C ILE A 35 5.42 9.30 24.84
N ILE A 36 5.48 8.01 25.17
CA ILE A 36 5.53 6.92 24.19
C ILE A 36 4.27 6.93 23.33
N LEU A 37 3.08 7.04 23.92
CA LEU A 37 1.81 7.11 23.18
C LEU A 37 1.74 8.34 22.26
N LYS A 38 2.23 9.49 22.71
CA LYS A 38 2.29 10.72 21.90
C LYS A 38 3.26 10.56 20.73
N TYR A 39 4.42 9.96 20.95
CA TYR A 39 5.39 9.66 19.91
C TYR A 39 4.82 8.67 18.87
N TYR A 40 4.20 7.57 19.32
CA TYR A 40 3.54 6.62 18.42
C TYR A 40 2.45 7.29 17.57
N ARG A 41 1.60 8.11 18.16
CA ARG A 41 0.55 8.83 17.41
C ARG A 41 1.12 9.77 16.36
N MET A 42 2.23 10.42 16.64
CA MET A 42 2.91 11.32 15.69
C MET A 42 3.50 10.51 14.50
N VAL A 43 4.19 9.41 14.79
CA VAL A 43 4.75 8.52 13.77
C VAL A 43 3.66 7.94 12.86
N CYS A 44 2.51 7.58 13.41
CA CYS A 44 1.35 7.11 12.65
C CYS A 44 0.83 8.14 11.67
N SER A 45 0.66 9.38 12.11
CA SER A 45 0.17 10.47 11.26
C SER A 45 1.13 10.76 10.10
N ILE A 46 2.43 10.79 10.37
CA ILE A 46 3.47 10.97 9.35
C ILE A 46 3.45 9.82 8.35
N SER A 47 3.40 8.56 8.81
CA SER A 47 3.36 7.39 7.93
C SER A 47 2.13 7.38 7.03
N CYS A 48 0.97 7.79 7.55
CA CYS A 48 -0.24 7.92 6.75
C CYS A 48 -0.08 8.99 5.65
N SER A 49 0.47 10.15 5.99
CA SER A 49 0.71 11.24 5.02
C SER A 49 1.71 10.83 3.94
N VAL A 50 2.80 10.17 4.33
CA VAL A 50 3.80 9.65 3.39
C VAL A 50 3.19 8.60 2.46
N SER A 51 2.37 7.69 2.98
CA SER A 51 1.67 6.70 2.15
C SER A 51 0.75 7.36 1.13
N LEU A 52 0.01 8.41 1.50
CA LEU A 52 -0.84 9.16 0.56
C LEU A 52 -0.05 9.80 -0.57
N ILE A 53 1.16 10.31 -0.29
CA ILE A 53 2.05 10.86 -1.34
C ILE A 53 2.44 9.76 -2.33
N PHE A 54 2.82 8.57 -1.86
CA PHE A 54 3.16 7.45 -2.73
C PHE A 54 1.95 6.96 -3.54
N ILE A 55 0.75 6.91 -2.96
CA ILE A 55 -0.50 6.56 -3.67
C ILE A 55 -0.77 7.58 -4.77
N THR A 56 -0.62 8.87 -4.48
CA THR A 56 -0.81 9.93 -5.48
C THR A 56 0.20 9.79 -6.63
N GLY A 57 1.46 9.53 -6.30
CA GLY A 57 2.50 9.23 -7.29
C GLY A 57 2.18 8.00 -8.14
N MET A 58 1.73 6.91 -7.54
CA MET A 58 1.28 5.71 -8.24
C MET A 58 0.15 6.01 -9.24
N ILE A 59 -0.87 6.76 -8.82
CA ILE A 59 -1.99 7.15 -9.70
C ILE A 59 -1.49 8.03 -10.84
N HIS A 60 -0.58 8.96 -10.57
CA HIS A 60 0.02 9.82 -11.60
C HIS A 60 0.73 9.00 -12.67
N PHE A 61 1.64 8.10 -12.28
CA PHE A 61 2.38 7.26 -13.21
C PHE A 61 1.48 6.26 -13.95
N TYR A 62 0.46 5.72 -13.29
CA TYR A 62 -0.55 4.89 -13.96
C TYR A 62 -1.29 5.67 -15.06
N ASN A 63 -1.70 6.89 -14.78
CA ASN A 63 -2.32 7.75 -15.81
C ASN A 63 -1.32 8.14 -16.92
N ALA A 64 -0.05 8.38 -16.59
CA ALA A 64 0.99 8.69 -17.56
C ALA A 64 1.24 7.52 -18.53
N THR A 65 1.03 6.27 -18.11
CA THR A 65 1.17 5.09 -18.95
C THR A 65 0.28 5.17 -20.21
N THR A 66 -0.91 5.74 -20.10
CA THR A 66 -1.91 5.77 -21.20
C THR A 66 -2.17 7.17 -21.74
N LYS A 67 -1.88 8.22 -20.98
CA LYS A 67 -2.25 9.62 -21.30
C LYS A 67 -1.06 10.57 -21.39
N SER A 68 0.18 10.04 -21.44
CA SER A 68 1.36 10.89 -21.60
C SER A 68 1.34 11.63 -22.93
N GLU A 69 2.01 12.78 -22.98
CA GLU A 69 2.15 13.57 -24.22
C GLU A 69 2.83 12.76 -25.33
N ILE A 70 3.75 11.86 -25.00
CA ILE A 70 4.42 11.00 -25.98
C ILE A 70 3.43 10.01 -26.60
N VAL A 71 2.54 9.41 -25.78
CA VAL A 71 1.49 8.51 -26.29
C VAL A 71 0.54 9.26 -27.22
N LYS A 72 0.10 10.46 -26.83
CA LYS A 72 -0.75 11.31 -27.66
C LYS A 72 -0.07 11.71 -28.98
N HIS A 73 1.17 12.17 -28.88
CA HIS A 73 1.95 12.59 -30.04
C HIS A 73 2.19 11.44 -31.01
N TYR A 74 2.54 10.27 -30.51
CA TYR A 74 2.67 9.06 -31.32
C TYR A 74 1.34 8.71 -32.00
N LYS A 75 0.23 8.65 -31.23
CA LYS A 75 -1.08 8.33 -31.77
C LYS A 75 -1.49 9.28 -32.89
N ASN A 76 -1.25 10.58 -32.74
CA ASN A 76 -1.61 11.59 -33.75
C ASN A 76 -0.79 11.50 -35.05
N LYS A 77 0.40 10.88 -35.00
CA LYS A 77 1.23 10.64 -36.19
C LYS A 77 0.86 9.38 -36.96
N LEU A 78 0.05 8.51 -36.36
CA LEU A 78 -0.37 7.27 -37.04
C LEU A 78 -1.45 7.56 -38.07
N PRO A 79 -1.46 6.82 -39.23
CA PRO A 79 -2.60 6.75 -40.10
C PRO A 79 -3.88 6.39 -39.39
N ARG A 80 -5.03 6.87 -39.86
CA ARG A 80 -6.33 6.69 -39.19
C ARG A 80 -6.66 5.23 -38.89
N ASP A 81 -6.37 4.31 -39.79
CA ASP A 81 -6.63 2.89 -39.63
C ASP A 81 -5.80 2.30 -38.45
N LEU A 82 -4.53 2.70 -38.35
CA LEU A 82 -3.67 2.30 -37.23
C LEU A 82 -4.08 2.94 -35.90
N GLN A 83 -4.65 4.16 -35.91
CA GLN A 83 -5.20 4.78 -34.70
C GLN A 83 -6.39 3.98 -34.15
N ILE A 84 -7.32 3.56 -35.03
CA ILE A 84 -8.48 2.73 -34.64
C ILE A 84 -8.01 1.40 -34.06
N ARG A 85 -7.01 0.80 -34.69
CA ARG A 85 -6.43 -0.47 -34.21
C ARG A 85 -5.72 -0.31 -32.87
N TYR A 86 -4.95 0.76 -32.70
CA TYR A 86 -4.33 1.11 -31.42
C TYR A 86 -5.36 1.22 -30.29
N ASP A 87 -6.46 1.93 -30.54
CA ASP A 87 -7.53 2.09 -29.55
C ASP A 87 -8.23 0.76 -29.21
N LYS A 88 -8.35 -0.14 -30.18
CA LYS A 88 -8.88 -1.49 -29.94
C LYS A 88 -7.95 -2.30 -29.03
N ILE A 89 -6.65 -2.32 -29.35
CA ILE A 89 -5.62 -3.01 -28.57
C ILE A 89 -5.55 -2.41 -27.16
N ALA A 90 -5.55 -1.09 -27.03
CA ALA A 90 -5.50 -0.41 -25.73
C ALA A 90 -6.72 -0.76 -24.85
N ARG A 91 -7.93 -0.82 -25.45
CA ARG A 91 -9.14 -1.25 -24.72
C ARG A 91 -9.06 -2.71 -24.27
N GLU A 92 -8.56 -3.60 -25.11
CA GLU A 92 -8.34 -5.01 -24.74
C GLU A 92 -7.40 -5.12 -23.52
N ARG A 93 -6.26 -4.42 -23.54
CA ARG A 93 -5.29 -4.41 -22.42
C ARG A 93 -5.91 -3.88 -21.13
N MET A 94 -6.70 -2.82 -21.25
CA MET A 94 -7.40 -2.24 -20.10
C MET A 94 -8.46 -3.20 -19.54
N SER A 95 -9.21 -3.88 -20.41
CA SER A 95 -10.18 -4.90 -20.00
C SER A 95 -9.52 -6.06 -19.27
N ILE A 96 -8.39 -6.58 -19.76
CA ILE A 96 -7.61 -7.63 -19.09
C ILE A 96 -7.19 -7.16 -17.69
N SER A 97 -6.72 -5.92 -17.56
CA SER A 97 -6.32 -5.36 -16.27
C SER A 97 -7.51 -5.26 -15.29
N TYR A 98 -8.68 -4.83 -15.74
CA TYR A 98 -9.87 -4.77 -14.90
C TYR A 98 -10.33 -6.16 -14.43
N TYR A 99 -10.29 -7.16 -15.31
CA TYR A 99 -10.58 -8.55 -14.91
C TYR A 99 -9.58 -9.06 -13.87
N GLY A 100 -8.29 -8.74 -14.03
CA GLY A 100 -7.26 -9.09 -13.06
C GLY A 100 -7.51 -8.47 -11.68
N TYR A 101 -7.90 -7.19 -11.61
CA TYR A 101 -8.28 -6.55 -10.34
C TYR A 101 -9.54 -7.16 -9.74
N GLY A 102 -10.57 -7.40 -10.54
CA GLY A 102 -11.80 -8.05 -10.09
C GLY A 102 -11.54 -9.43 -9.49
N LEU A 103 -10.72 -10.24 -10.15
CA LEU A 103 -10.30 -11.55 -9.65
C LEU A 103 -9.50 -11.43 -8.36
N GLY A 104 -8.59 -10.45 -8.27
CA GLY A 104 -7.79 -10.20 -7.07
C GLY A 104 -8.63 -9.81 -5.86
N VAL A 105 -9.64 -8.96 -6.05
CA VAL A 105 -10.60 -8.62 -4.99
C VAL A 105 -11.39 -9.85 -4.55
N LEU A 106 -11.88 -10.65 -5.49
CA LEU A 106 -12.62 -11.88 -5.19
C LEU A 106 -11.77 -12.87 -4.39
N LEU A 107 -10.52 -13.09 -4.79
CA LEU A 107 -9.59 -13.96 -4.05
C LEU A 107 -9.31 -13.42 -2.64
N SER A 108 -9.13 -12.12 -2.48
CA SER A 108 -8.92 -11.55 -1.15
C SER A 108 -10.13 -11.71 -0.24
N LEU A 109 -11.35 -11.59 -0.77
CA LEU A 109 -12.57 -11.86 -0.01
C LEU A 109 -12.67 -13.33 0.43
N ILE A 110 -12.29 -14.28 -0.44
CA ILE A 110 -12.23 -15.71 -0.09
C ILE A 110 -11.25 -15.95 1.05
N ILE A 111 -10.04 -15.36 0.98
CA ILE A 111 -9.01 -15.49 2.03
C ILE A 111 -9.52 -14.95 3.36
N ILE A 112 -10.16 -13.78 3.35
CA ILE A 112 -10.72 -13.17 4.55
C ILE A 112 -11.82 -14.05 5.14
N PHE A 113 -12.75 -14.53 4.32
CA PHE A 113 -13.83 -15.40 4.76
C PHE A 113 -13.31 -16.71 5.37
N TYR A 114 -12.32 -17.33 4.72
CA TYR A 114 -11.68 -18.54 5.25
C TYR A 114 -10.99 -18.27 6.60
N ASN A 115 -10.28 -17.14 6.73
CA ASN A 115 -9.62 -16.77 7.97
C ASN A 115 -10.62 -16.56 9.12
N VAL A 116 -11.73 -15.88 8.86
CA VAL A 116 -12.80 -15.67 9.84
C VAL A 116 -13.42 -17.01 10.28
N LYS A 117 -13.65 -17.92 9.33
CA LYS A 117 -14.21 -19.24 9.62
C LYS A 117 -13.28 -20.10 10.49
N MET A 118 -11.98 -20.07 10.24
CA MET A 118 -10.97 -20.87 10.96
C MET A 118 -10.64 -20.30 12.35
N ASN A 119 -10.51 -18.98 12.46
CA ASN A 119 -10.05 -18.32 13.68
C ASN A 119 -11.21 -17.76 14.55
N GLY A 120 -12.44 -17.76 14.05
CA GLY A 120 -13.61 -17.20 14.73
C GLY A 120 -13.57 -15.70 15.00
N LYS A 121 -12.55 -14.99 14.50
CA LYS A 121 -12.35 -13.54 14.68
C LYS A 121 -11.99 -12.88 13.36
N LEU A 122 -12.50 -11.67 13.18
CA LEU A 122 -12.12 -10.83 12.04
C LEU A 122 -10.62 -10.44 12.17
N MET A 123 -9.92 -10.41 11.05
CA MET A 123 -8.55 -9.91 11.01
C MET A 123 -8.48 -8.45 11.47
N ASN A 124 -7.35 -8.07 12.06
CA ASN A 124 -7.09 -6.66 12.38
C ASN A 124 -7.25 -5.79 11.12
N ASN A 125 -7.78 -4.58 11.23
CA ASN A 125 -8.02 -3.68 10.10
C ASN A 125 -6.79 -3.51 9.20
N THR A 126 -5.60 -3.39 9.80
CA THR A 126 -4.33 -3.34 9.07
C THR A 126 -4.07 -4.58 8.25
N SER A 127 -4.20 -5.75 8.86
CA SER A 127 -3.97 -7.03 8.19
C SER A 127 -4.97 -7.25 7.05
N LEU A 128 -6.22 -6.85 7.24
CA LEU A 128 -7.26 -6.91 6.23
C LEU A 128 -6.92 -6.04 5.01
N ILE A 129 -6.57 -4.77 5.23
CA ILE A 129 -6.20 -3.86 4.14
C ILE A 129 -4.96 -4.36 3.41
N CYS A 130 -3.91 -4.78 4.13
CA CYS A 130 -2.71 -5.34 3.52
C CYS A 130 -3.02 -6.58 2.68
N THR A 131 -3.87 -7.48 3.16
CA THR A 131 -4.26 -8.69 2.43
C THR A 131 -4.99 -8.32 1.13
N VAL A 132 -6.00 -7.46 1.20
CA VAL A 132 -6.77 -7.05 0.01
C VAL A 132 -5.87 -6.39 -1.02
N LEU A 133 -5.05 -5.42 -0.61
CA LEU A 133 -4.17 -4.69 -1.53
C LEU A 133 -3.13 -5.63 -2.14
N THR A 134 -2.43 -6.41 -1.32
CA THR A 134 -1.36 -7.30 -1.78
C THR A 134 -1.92 -8.35 -2.75
N VAL A 135 -2.97 -9.06 -2.37
CA VAL A 135 -3.57 -10.09 -3.22
C VAL A 135 -4.11 -9.49 -4.50
N SER A 136 -4.79 -8.33 -4.45
CA SER A 136 -5.33 -7.68 -5.66
C SER A 136 -4.23 -7.25 -6.62
N PHE A 137 -3.14 -6.64 -6.14
CA PHE A 137 -2.04 -6.20 -6.99
C PHE A 137 -1.29 -7.37 -7.62
N PHE A 138 -0.93 -8.39 -6.84
CA PHE A 138 -0.24 -9.56 -7.37
C PHE A 138 -1.11 -10.33 -8.36
N THR A 139 -2.38 -10.55 -8.05
CA THR A 139 -3.32 -11.23 -8.95
C THR A 139 -3.46 -10.46 -10.26
N ASN A 140 -3.66 -9.14 -10.19
CA ASN A 140 -3.73 -8.31 -11.40
C ASN A 140 -2.46 -8.40 -12.24
N TYR A 141 -1.28 -8.30 -11.61
CA TYR A 141 0.00 -8.39 -12.31
C TYR A 141 0.14 -9.73 -13.05
N PHE A 142 -0.02 -10.85 -12.35
CA PHE A 142 0.10 -12.18 -12.95
C PHE A 142 -0.98 -12.44 -13.99
N TYR A 143 -2.21 -12.06 -13.70
CA TYR A 143 -3.31 -12.21 -14.67
C TYR A 143 -3.03 -11.42 -15.94
N TYR A 144 -2.57 -10.17 -15.83
CA TYR A 144 -2.21 -9.36 -16.99
C TYR A 144 -1.05 -9.96 -17.77
N MET A 145 -0.02 -10.48 -17.11
CA MET A 145 1.14 -11.08 -17.78
C MET A 145 0.81 -12.40 -18.47
N LEU A 146 0.00 -13.24 -17.85
CA LEU A 146 -0.34 -14.57 -18.35
C LEU A 146 -1.50 -14.58 -19.34
N SER A 147 -2.37 -13.57 -19.33
CA SER A 147 -3.51 -13.50 -20.26
C SER A 147 -3.04 -13.43 -21.69
N PRO A 148 -3.61 -14.28 -22.60
CA PRO A 148 -3.31 -14.21 -24.02
C PRO A 148 -3.73 -12.85 -24.59
N LYS A 149 -2.90 -12.31 -25.46
CA LYS A 149 -3.16 -11.04 -26.17
C LYS A 149 -3.50 -11.36 -27.63
N THR A 150 -4.64 -10.86 -28.10
CA THR A 150 -5.13 -11.22 -29.43
C THR A 150 -4.33 -10.58 -30.55
N ASP A 151 -3.82 -9.37 -30.32
CA ASP A 151 -3.14 -8.60 -31.37
C ASP A 151 -1.99 -7.75 -30.80
N TRP A 152 -1.00 -7.49 -31.64
CA TRP A 152 0.16 -6.67 -31.32
C TRP A 152 0.32 -5.58 -32.38
N MET A 153 0.44 -4.33 -31.96
CA MET A 153 0.61 -3.20 -32.87
C MET A 153 1.79 -3.37 -33.82
N LEU A 154 2.84 -4.05 -33.33
CA LEU A 154 4.06 -4.32 -34.11
C LEU A 154 3.80 -5.11 -35.39
N ASN A 155 2.79 -6.00 -35.39
CA ASN A 155 2.44 -6.82 -36.56
C ASN A 155 1.84 -6.01 -37.74
N HIS A 156 1.46 -4.76 -37.45
CA HIS A 156 0.80 -3.89 -38.45
C HIS A 156 1.68 -2.72 -38.92
N MET A 157 2.94 -2.70 -38.46
CA MET A 157 3.90 -1.67 -38.86
C MET A 157 4.77 -2.17 -40.00
N ASN A 158 4.68 -1.48 -41.14
CA ASN A 158 5.45 -1.82 -42.32
C ASN A 158 6.66 -0.90 -42.52
N ASN A 159 6.79 0.17 -41.73
CA ASN A 159 7.87 1.16 -41.85
C ASN A 159 8.81 1.08 -40.61
N PRO A 160 10.14 0.95 -40.82
CA PRO A 160 11.11 0.91 -39.71
C PRO A 160 11.08 2.14 -38.83
N GLU A 161 10.76 3.32 -39.35
CA GLU A 161 10.62 4.55 -38.55
C GLU A 161 9.40 4.47 -37.59
N GLN A 162 8.28 3.91 -38.05
CA GLN A 162 7.10 3.68 -37.19
C GLN A 162 7.41 2.68 -36.10
N THR A 163 8.12 1.62 -36.43
CA THR A 163 8.57 0.61 -35.45
C THR A 163 9.48 1.23 -34.37
N LYS A 164 10.43 2.08 -34.77
CA LYS A 164 11.32 2.78 -33.84
C LYS A 164 10.54 3.72 -32.91
N ALA A 165 9.61 4.48 -33.46
CA ALA A 165 8.76 5.38 -32.70
C ALA A 165 7.85 4.60 -31.71
N TRP A 166 7.30 3.47 -32.13
CA TRP A 166 6.54 2.56 -31.26
C TRP A 166 7.37 2.04 -30.09
N LEU A 167 8.55 1.53 -30.35
CA LEU A 167 9.45 1.00 -29.30
C LEU A 167 9.83 2.07 -28.29
N GLN A 168 10.05 3.31 -28.74
CA GLN A 168 10.34 4.43 -27.84
C GLN A 168 9.14 4.72 -26.92
N MET A 169 7.94 4.84 -27.50
CA MET A 169 6.72 5.04 -26.72
C MET A 169 6.43 3.87 -25.77
N TYR A 170 6.58 2.64 -26.23
CA TYR A 170 6.37 1.44 -25.45
C TYR A 170 7.31 1.34 -24.24
N ARG A 171 8.59 1.70 -24.43
CA ARG A 171 9.56 1.77 -23.34
C ARG A 171 9.16 2.75 -22.26
N GLU A 172 8.64 3.92 -22.63
CA GLU A 172 8.16 4.90 -21.68
C GLU A 172 6.90 4.43 -20.94
N MET A 173 5.97 3.83 -21.67
CA MET A 173 4.78 3.21 -21.03
C MET A 173 5.18 2.14 -20.02
N GLN A 174 6.12 1.27 -20.36
CA GLN A 174 6.63 0.25 -19.43
C GLN A 174 7.31 0.88 -18.22
N PHE A 175 8.16 1.88 -18.42
CA PHE A 175 8.84 2.58 -17.34
C PHE A 175 7.82 3.18 -16.35
N ASN A 176 6.82 3.91 -16.85
CA ASN A 176 5.78 4.50 -16.03
C ASN A 176 4.96 3.43 -15.29
N TYR A 177 4.64 2.33 -15.95
CA TYR A 177 3.91 1.21 -15.33
C TYR A 177 4.68 0.59 -14.17
N HIS A 178 5.96 0.25 -14.38
CA HIS A 178 6.79 -0.35 -13.33
C HIS A 178 7.07 0.61 -12.19
N LEU A 179 7.31 1.89 -12.49
CA LEU A 179 7.49 2.91 -11.47
C LEU A 179 6.23 3.09 -10.61
N GLY A 180 5.06 3.13 -11.24
CA GLY A 180 3.78 3.14 -10.53
C GLY A 180 3.59 1.92 -9.62
N LEU A 181 3.96 0.73 -10.10
CA LEU A 181 3.90 -0.51 -9.32
C LEU A 181 4.82 -0.45 -8.08
N VAL A 182 6.07 -0.02 -8.26
CA VAL A 182 7.04 0.12 -7.16
C VAL A 182 6.52 1.12 -6.11
N LEU A 183 6.01 2.27 -6.53
CA LEU A 183 5.42 3.26 -5.62
C LEU A 183 4.21 2.68 -4.87
N GLY A 184 3.38 1.89 -5.54
CA GLY A 184 2.26 1.18 -4.92
C GLY A 184 2.69 0.20 -3.84
N ILE A 185 3.74 -0.59 -4.08
CA ILE A 185 4.31 -1.52 -3.09
C ILE A 185 4.84 -0.77 -1.88
N ILE A 186 5.59 0.32 -2.10
CA ILE A 186 6.11 1.17 -1.01
C ILE A 186 4.96 1.78 -0.22
N ALA A 187 3.92 2.30 -0.90
CA ALA A 187 2.73 2.87 -0.26
C ALA A 187 2.06 1.86 0.68
N VAL A 188 1.88 0.61 0.23
CA VAL A 188 1.28 -0.46 1.06
C VAL A 188 2.15 -0.76 2.27
N GLY A 189 3.48 -0.85 2.10
CA GLY A 189 4.43 -1.07 3.20
C GLY A 189 4.34 0.03 4.26
N VAL A 190 4.38 1.29 3.84
CA VAL A 190 4.28 2.46 4.76
C VAL A 190 2.91 2.53 5.42
N LEU A 191 1.82 2.23 4.69
CA LEU A 191 0.46 2.18 5.22
C LEU A 191 0.31 1.11 6.30
N ALA A 192 0.95 -0.06 6.11
CA ALA A 192 0.96 -1.13 7.10
C ALA A 192 1.57 -0.69 8.43
N PHE A 193 2.60 0.15 8.41
CA PHE A 193 3.14 0.77 9.63
C PHE A 193 2.17 1.77 10.25
N ALA A 194 1.50 2.59 9.44
CA ALA A 194 0.52 3.57 9.93
C ALA A 194 -0.64 2.92 10.69
N PHE A 195 -1.08 1.74 10.28
CA PHE A 195 -2.18 1.01 10.91
C PHE A 195 -1.78 0.14 12.11
N ARG A 196 -0.48 -0.05 12.37
CA ARG A 196 0.00 -0.75 13.58
C ARG A 196 -0.14 0.09 14.85
N CYS A 197 -0.36 1.35 14.72
CA CYS A 197 -0.62 2.26 15.80
C CYS A 197 -2.09 2.31 16.11
#